data_4b1df780a742fa955a123aa1c9d94f24
#
_entry.id   4b1df780a742fa955a123aa1c9d94f24
#
_cell.length_a   1.000
_cell.length_b   1.000
_cell.length_c   1.000
_cell.angle_alpha   90.00
_cell.angle_beta   90.00
_cell.angle_gamma   90.00
#
_symmetry.space_group_name_H-M   'P 1'
#
loop_
_entity.id
_entity.type
_entity.pdbx_description
1 polymer ?
#
loop_
_entity_poly.entity_id
_entity_poly.type
_entity_poly.pdbx_seq_one_letter_code
_entity_poly.pdbx_strand_id
1 'polypeptide(L)'
;MFPVLAGRPARAIFQQEESRVPSLSDWYSAALGVPPYPYQQRLADEPWPDVLEIPTGLGKTAAILLAWLHKRQRQDAHTPRRLVWCLPMRVLVEQTARLARQWTAALADAGQLSRAPAVHVLMGGDVARDWDLRPEDDAILIGTQDQLLSRALNRGYAMSRFRWPLDFALLHNDAFWVFDEVQLMGAGLPTSTQLEAFRQRFGVALPCRSLWCSATLHPRWLASVDFAARCPAPQLRTLDAADTTFPQVIRRIHAAKRLQPLAIRKTKDLAASILKEHRPGTLTLVIRNRVKDAVDLFATLKKDKKAPPLCLLHSRFRPADRGRVLE
;
A
#
# COMPACT_ATOMS: atom_id res chain seq x y z
N MET A 1 -23.71 73.25 21.52
CA MET A 1 -24.50 72.68 20.42
C MET A 1 -23.49 72.17 19.38
N PHE A 2 -23.11 70.90 19.51
CA PHE A 2 -22.13 70.26 18.59
C PHE A 2 -22.88 69.25 17.74
N PRO A 3 -22.64 69.20 16.43
CA PRO A 3 -23.32 68.25 15.55
C PRO A 3 -22.70 66.84 15.68
N VAL A 4 -23.55 65.83 15.88
CA VAL A 4 -23.22 64.44 15.87
C VAL A 4 -22.97 64.02 14.43
N LEU A 5 -21.72 63.61 14.12
CA LEU A 5 -21.37 62.95 12.88
C LEU A 5 -21.81 61.45 12.95
N ALA A 6 -22.81 61.12 12.15
CA ALA A 6 -23.27 59.77 11.95
C ALA A 6 -22.19 58.93 11.21
N GLY A 7 -21.54 58.03 11.94
CA GLY A 7 -20.62 57.07 11.34
C GLY A 7 -21.38 56.00 10.54
N ARG A 8 -21.02 55.85 9.25
CA ARG A 8 -21.45 54.72 8.41
C ARG A 8 -20.88 53.43 8.96
N PRO A 9 -21.67 52.34 9.06
CA PRO A 9 -21.08 51.05 9.39
C PRO A 9 -20.28 50.52 8.21
N ALA A 10 -18.97 50.32 8.39
CA ALA A 10 -18.12 49.58 7.50
C ALA A 10 -18.59 48.12 7.56
N ARG A 11 -19.34 47.68 6.58
CA ARG A 11 -19.52 46.25 6.27
C ARG A 11 -18.17 45.72 5.79
N ALA A 12 -17.41 45.14 6.70
CA ALA A 12 -16.32 44.25 6.36
C ALA A 12 -16.92 43.02 5.70
N ILE A 13 -16.81 42.94 4.39
CA ILE A 13 -17.09 41.74 3.59
C ILE A 13 -15.90 40.80 3.84
N PHE A 14 -15.94 40.06 4.93
CA PHE A 14 -15.17 38.81 5.03
C PHE A 14 -15.90 37.79 4.15
N GLN A 15 -15.60 37.78 2.87
CA GLN A 15 -15.76 36.58 2.07
C GLN A 15 -14.75 35.59 2.62
N GLN A 16 -15.21 34.68 3.50
CA GLN A 16 -14.55 33.41 3.70
C GLN A 16 -14.58 32.73 2.33
N GLU A 17 -13.47 32.72 1.64
CA GLU A 17 -13.22 31.71 0.62
C GLU A 17 -13.35 30.39 1.36
N GLU A 18 -14.50 29.71 1.21
CA GLU A 18 -14.63 28.31 1.51
C GLU A 18 -13.53 27.61 0.72
N SER A 19 -12.46 27.22 1.39
CA SER A 19 -11.37 26.46 0.79
C SER A 19 -11.96 25.15 0.32
N ARG A 20 -12.35 25.13 -0.95
CA ARG A 20 -12.95 23.97 -1.60
C ARG A 20 -11.96 22.82 -1.49
N VAL A 21 -12.30 21.81 -0.69
CA VAL A 21 -11.50 20.57 -0.61
C VAL A 21 -11.36 20.04 -2.03
N PRO A 22 -10.12 19.91 -2.54
CA PRO A 22 -9.88 19.47 -3.91
C PRO A 22 -10.53 18.10 -4.18
N SER A 23 -11.00 17.88 -5.41
CA SER A 23 -11.59 16.60 -5.78
C SER A 23 -10.54 15.48 -5.77
N LEU A 24 -10.97 14.22 -5.62
CA LEU A 24 -10.06 13.08 -5.73
C LEU A 24 -9.37 13.03 -7.10
N SER A 25 -10.05 13.49 -8.17
CA SER A 25 -9.47 13.58 -9.51
C SER A 25 -8.29 14.54 -9.58
N ASP A 26 -8.36 15.68 -8.88
CA ASP A 26 -7.23 16.63 -8.80
C ASP A 26 -6.05 15.99 -8.08
N TRP A 27 -6.32 15.21 -7.03
CA TRP A 27 -5.30 14.47 -6.29
C TRP A 27 -4.60 13.41 -7.13
N TYR A 28 -5.37 12.65 -7.91
CA TYR A 28 -4.81 11.64 -8.82
C TYR A 28 -3.99 12.30 -9.92
N SER A 29 -4.45 13.41 -10.47
CA SER A 29 -3.71 14.18 -11.47
C SER A 29 -2.38 14.69 -10.91
N ALA A 30 -2.37 15.24 -9.70
CA ALA A 30 -1.15 15.74 -9.06
C ALA A 30 -0.17 14.61 -8.69
N ALA A 31 -0.66 13.49 -8.14
CA ALA A 31 0.19 12.41 -7.65
C ALA A 31 0.65 11.44 -8.75
N LEU A 32 -0.18 11.18 -9.78
CA LEU A 32 0.03 10.12 -10.78
C LEU A 32 -0.08 10.59 -12.23
N GLY A 33 -0.57 11.79 -12.50
CA GLY A 33 -0.79 12.30 -13.86
C GLY A 33 -1.94 11.61 -14.62
N VAL A 34 -2.82 10.87 -13.95
CA VAL A 34 -3.93 10.13 -14.53
C VAL A 34 -5.18 10.27 -13.66
N PRO A 35 -6.40 10.18 -14.22
CA PRO A 35 -7.62 10.17 -13.42
C PRO A 35 -7.78 8.86 -12.62
N PRO A 36 -8.56 8.89 -11.51
CA PRO A 36 -8.90 7.69 -10.75
C PRO A 36 -9.81 6.76 -11.55
N TYR A 37 -9.71 5.46 -11.31
CA TYR A 37 -10.71 4.50 -11.76
C TYR A 37 -12.00 4.64 -10.91
N PRO A 38 -13.16 4.19 -11.42
CA PRO A 38 -14.42 4.29 -10.67
C PRO A 38 -14.36 3.66 -9.27
N TYR A 39 -13.73 2.48 -9.10
CA TYR A 39 -13.59 1.85 -7.79
C TYR A 39 -12.73 2.67 -6.81
N GLN A 40 -11.74 3.41 -7.32
CA GLN A 40 -10.88 4.28 -6.52
C GLN A 40 -11.65 5.49 -6.01
N GLN A 41 -12.53 6.05 -6.85
CA GLN A 41 -13.45 7.12 -6.46
C GLN A 41 -14.40 6.62 -5.36
N ARG A 42 -15.04 5.46 -5.56
CA ARG A 42 -15.92 4.86 -4.55
C ARG A 42 -15.21 4.61 -3.22
N LEU A 43 -13.94 4.18 -3.25
CA LEU A 43 -13.17 3.96 -2.02
C LEU A 43 -12.95 5.24 -1.23
N ALA A 44 -12.83 6.39 -1.90
CA ALA A 44 -12.69 7.69 -1.26
C ALA A 44 -14.02 8.26 -0.77
N ASP A 45 -15.13 7.98 -1.44
CA ASP A 45 -16.43 8.59 -1.13
C ASP A 45 -17.29 7.75 -0.18
N GLU A 46 -17.12 6.42 -0.18
CA GLU A 46 -17.93 5.49 0.59
C GLU A 46 -17.19 5.00 1.85
N PRO A 47 -17.91 4.38 2.81
CA PRO A 47 -17.26 3.74 3.96
C PRO A 47 -16.23 2.69 3.54
N TRP A 48 -15.18 2.56 4.35
CA TRP A 48 -14.14 1.55 4.11
C TRP A 48 -14.73 0.14 4.16
N PRO A 49 -14.46 -0.70 3.16
CA PRO A 49 -14.82 -2.13 3.25
C PRO A 49 -13.89 -2.87 4.22
N ASP A 50 -14.23 -4.09 4.59
CA ASP A 50 -13.33 -4.99 5.32
C ASP A 50 -12.34 -5.65 4.36
N VAL A 51 -12.77 -5.92 3.13
CA VAL A 51 -11.99 -6.63 2.12
C VAL A 51 -12.00 -5.87 0.80
N LEU A 52 -10.80 -5.69 0.22
CA LEU A 52 -10.61 -5.10 -1.10
C LEU A 52 -9.97 -6.13 -2.03
N GLU A 53 -10.78 -6.71 -2.92
CA GLU A 53 -10.31 -7.67 -3.92
C GLU A 53 -10.28 -7.01 -5.31
N ILE A 54 -9.08 -6.56 -5.69
CA ILE A 54 -8.84 -5.89 -6.97
C ILE A 54 -7.66 -6.57 -7.67
N PRO A 55 -7.77 -6.91 -8.96
CA PRO A 55 -6.68 -7.50 -9.73
C PRO A 55 -5.39 -6.69 -9.67
N THR A 56 -4.26 -7.38 -9.82
CA THR A 56 -2.93 -6.72 -9.85
C THR A 56 -2.82 -5.71 -10.99
N GLY A 57 -2.08 -4.62 -10.73
CA GLY A 57 -1.82 -3.60 -11.74
C GLY A 57 -2.94 -2.57 -11.94
N LEU A 58 -4.00 -2.62 -11.15
CA LEU A 58 -5.08 -1.62 -11.17
C LEU A 58 -4.93 -0.53 -10.09
N GLY A 59 -3.75 -0.40 -9.47
CA GLY A 59 -3.45 0.73 -8.59
C GLY A 59 -4.05 0.64 -7.19
N LYS A 60 -4.16 -0.55 -6.57
CA LYS A 60 -4.64 -0.72 -5.18
C LYS A 60 -3.92 0.18 -4.19
N THR A 61 -2.60 0.25 -4.26
CA THR A 61 -1.78 1.07 -3.35
C THR A 61 -2.15 2.55 -3.44
N ALA A 62 -2.30 3.08 -4.65
CA ALA A 62 -2.75 4.46 -4.85
C ALA A 62 -4.18 4.66 -4.35
N ALA A 63 -5.08 3.71 -4.64
CA ALA A 63 -6.47 3.78 -4.21
C ALA A 63 -6.60 3.95 -2.69
N ILE A 64 -5.91 3.11 -1.94
CA ILE A 64 -5.99 3.12 -0.47
C ILE A 64 -5.33 4.37 0.10
N LEU A 65 -4.10 4.69 -0.34
CA LEU A 65 -3.36 5.83 0.20
C LEU A 65 -4.06 7.16 -0.08
N LEU A 66 -4.46 7.39 -1.34
CA LEU A 66 -5.10 8.66 -1.71
C LEU A 66 -6.51 8.78 -1.13
N ALA A 67 -7.28 7.68 -1.03
CA ALA A 67 -8.56 7.68 -0.35
C ALA A 67 -8.41 7.99 1.15
N TRP A 68 -7.39 7.40 1.82
CA TRP A 68 -7.11 7.68 3.23
C TRP A 68 -6.75 9.15 3.44
N LEU A 69 -5.81 9.69 2.67
CA LEU A 69 -5.42 11.10 2.73
C LEU A 69 -6.60 12.03 2.48
N HIS A 70 -7.40 11.76 1.45
CA HIS A 70 -8.57 12.56 1.10
C HIS A 70 -9.63 12.57 2.20
N LYS A 71 -9.92 11.41 2.80
CA LYS A 71 -10.84 11.30 3.95
C LYS A 71 -10.28 12.02 5.18
N ARG A 72 -8.97 11.92 5.46
CA ARG A 72 -8.33 12.65 6.57
C ARG A 72 -8.43 14.15 6.40
N GLN A 73 -8.20 14.67 5.19
CA GLN A 73 -8.34 16.11 4.93
C GLN A 73 -9.80 16.58 5.06
N ARG A 74 -10.77 15.74 4.76
CA ARG A 74 -12.21 16.01 4.98
C ARG A 74 -12.63 15.80 6.43
N GLN A 75 -11.71 15.50 7.32
CA GLN A 75 -11.95 15.25 8.75
C GLN A 75 -12.98 14.13 8.99
N ASP A 76 -12.96 13.09 8.15
CA ASP A 76 -13.83 11.92 8.34
C ASP A 76 -13.53 11.25 9.69
N ALA A 77 -14.48 11.32 10.61
CA ALA A 77 -14.36 10.78 11.97
C ALA A 77 -14.16 9.25 12.01
N HIS A 78 -14.49 8.54 10.92
CA HIS A 78 -14.35 7.09 10.81
C HIS A 78 -13.02 6.66 10.21
N THR A 79 -12.19 7.62 9.77
CA THR A 79 -10.87 7.33 9.21
C THR A 79 -9.77 7.67 10.22
N PRO A 80 -9.11 6.65 10.83
CA PRO A 80 -8.06 6.85 11.81
C PRO A 80 -6.85 7.63 11.27
N ARG A 81 -6.13 8.33 12.16
CA ARG A 81 -4.96 9.16 11.83
C ARG A 81 -3.73 8.34 11.41
N ARG A 82 -3.56 7.14 11.94
CA ARG A 82 -2.41 6.29 11.60
C ARG A 82 -2.79 5.27 10.55
N LEU A 83 -2.25 5.42 9.35
CA LEU A 83 -2.32 4.39 8.32
C LEU A 83 -1.20 3.37 8.57
N VAL A 84 -1.55 2.16 8.98
CA VAL A 84 -0.60 1.08 9.30
C VAL A 84 -0.60 0.06 8.16
N TRP A 85 0.39 0.13 7.29
CA TRP A 85 0.50 -0.74 6.10
C TRP A 85 1.39 -1.94 6.37
N CYS A 86 0.77 -3.10 6.52
CA CYS A 86 1.41 -4.37 6.85
C CYS A 86 1.63 -5.20 5.59
N LEU A 87 2.88 -5.54 5.31
CA LEU A 87 3.31 -6.24 4.09
C LEU A 87 4.12 -7.51 4.43
N PRO A 88 3.98 -8.58 3.62
CA PRO A 88 4.66 -9.85 3.89
C PRO A 88 6.16 -9.81 3.59
N MET A 89 6.65 -8.89 2.75
CA MET A 89 8.02 -8.88 2.25
C MET A 89 8.66 -7.49 2.27
N ARG A 90 9.96 -7.43 2.58
CA ARG A 90 10.75 -6.18 2.64
C ARG A 90 10.72 -5.38 1.33
N VAL A 91 10.79 -6.06 0.18
CA VAL A 91 10.77 -5.40 -1.14
C VAL A 91 9.48 -4.61 -1.34
N LEU A 92 8.35 -5.16 -0.91
CA LEU A 92 7.06 -4.46 -0.97
C LEU A 92 7.01 -3.27 -0.01
N VAL A 93 7.61 -3.39 1.18
CA VAL A 93 7.72 -2.28 2.15
C VAL A 93 8.52 -1.13 1.54
N GLU A 94 9.69 -1.41 0.97
CA GLU A 94 10.55 -0.41 0.31
C GLU A 94 9.81 0.29 -0.84
N GLN A 95 9.13 -0.48 -1.69
CA GLN A 95 8.36 0.03 -2.82
C GLN A 95 7.18 0.91 -2.36
N THR A 96 6.38 0.43 -1.42
CA THR A 96 5.22 1.16 -0.91
C THR A 96 5.64 2.44 -0.19
N ALA A 97 6.72 2.41 0.60
CA ALA A 97 7.25 3.58 1.28
C ALA A 97 7.77 4.64 0.30
N ARG A 98 8.44 4.23 -0.77
CA ARG A 98 8.88 5.13 -1.84
C ARG A 98 7.69 5.82 -2.51
N LEU A 99 6.67 5.04 -2.90
CA LEU A 99 5.46 5.57 -3.53
C LEU A 99 4.69 6.50 -2.59
N ALA A 100 4.54 6.14 -1.31
CA ALA A 100 3.88 6.98 -0.32
C ALA A 100 4.57 8.34 -0.18
N ARG A 101 5.91 8.37 -0.06
CA ARG A 101 6.68 9.62 0.00
C ARG A 101 6.55 10.44 -1.27
N GLN A 102 6.65 9.80 -2.44
CA GLN A 102 6.53 10.47 -3.73
C GLN A 102 5.17 11.14 -3.89
N TRP A 103 4.07 10.42 -3.60
CA TRP A 103 2.72 10.95 -3.79
C TRP A 103 2.36 12.01 -2.74
N THR A 104 2.75 11.82 -1.48
CA THR A 104 2.51 12.85 -0.45
C THR A 104 3.29 14.13 -0.72
N ALA A 105 4.52 14.04 -1.22
CA ALA A 105 5.30 15.20 -1.65
C ALA A 105 4.64 15.91 -2.83
N ALA A 106 4.27 15.18 -3.89
CA ALA A 106 3.60 15.75 -5.06
C ALA A 106 2.28 16.47 -4.70
N LEU A 107 1.51 15.90 -3.76
CA LEU A 107 0.28 16.54 -3.26
C LEU A 107 0.55 17.81 -2.44
N ALA A 108 1.61 17.81 -1.64
CA ALA A 108 2.03 19.00 -0.89
C ALA A 108 2.54 20.10 -1.83
N ASP A 109 3.38 19.76 -2.81
CA ASP A 109 3.89 20.68 -3.82
C ASP A 109 2.77 21.29 -4.67
N ALA A 110 1.72 20.51 -4.95
CA ALA A 110 0.52 20.98 -5.64
C ALA A 110 -0.46 21.77 -4.74
N GLY A 111 -0.13 22.00 -3.47
CA GLY A 111 -0.99 22.69 -2.51
C GLY A 111 -2.27 21.93 -2.13
N GLN A 112 -2.30 20.63 -2.43
CA GLN A 112 -3.46 19.76 -2.16
C GLN A 112 -3.50 19.27 -0.70
N LEU A 113 -2.35 19.24 -0.03
CA LEU A 113 -2.21 18.92 1.38
C LEU A 113 -1.66 20.14 2.13
N SER A 114 -2.30 20.52 3.24
CA SER A 114 -1.77 21.55 4.14
C SER A 114 -0.47 21.11 4.81
N ARG A 115 -0.34 19.81 5.09
CA ARG A 115 0.85 19.17 5.65
C ARG A 115 0.93 17.71 5.18
N ALA A 116 2.07 17.32 4.62
CA ALA A 116 2.31 15.93 4.28
C ALA A 116 2.49 15.09 5.57
N PRO A 117 1.79 13.96 5.73
CA PRO A 117 2.00 13.05 6.85
C PRO A 117 3.40 12.44 6.80
N ALA A 118 3.99 12.21 7.98
CA ALA A 118 5.27 11.53 8.08
C ALA A 118 5.15 10.05 7.64
N VAL A 119 6.13 9.57 6.85
CA VAL A 119 6.18 8.19 6.39
C VAL A 119 7.31 7.46 7.12
N HIS A 120 6.94 6.58 8.03
CA HIS A 120 7.84 5.77 8.85
C HIS A 120 7.94 4.34 8.33
N VAL A 121 9.15 3.79 8.30
CA VAL A 121 9.40 2.41 7.85
C VAL A 121 9.81 1.54 9.03
N LEU A 122 9.06 0.47 9.26
CA LEU A 122 9.29 -0.51 10.32
C LEU A 122 9.74 -1.83 9.69
N MET A 123 11.05 -1.96 9.45
CA MET A 123 11.61 -3.10 8.72
C MET A 123 13.03 -3.41 9.21
N GLY A 124 13.30 -4.70 9.52
CA GLY A 124 14.63 -5.13 9.98
C GLY A 124 14.97 -4.67 11.40
N GLY A 125 16.27 -4.50 11.68
CA GLY A 125 16.78 -4.07 12.99
C GLY A 125 16.83 -2.54 13.18
N ASP A 126 16.78 -1.78 12.09
CA ASP A 126 16.78 -0.31 12.12
C ASP A 126 15.36 0.19 11.89
N VAL A 127 14.68 0.44 13.00
CA VAL A 127 13.28 0.93 12.99
C VAL A 127 13.30 2.39 13.41
N ALA A 128 12.61 3.23 12.63
CA ALA A 128 12.34 4.61 13.00
C ALA A 128 11.79 4.67 14.44
N ARG A 129 12.43 5.45 15.31
CA ARG A 129 12.11 5.51 16.74
C ARG A 129 11.29 6.72 17.13
N ASP A 130 10.82 7.48 16.17
CA ASP A 130 10.18 8.79 16.33
C ASP A 130 8.71 8.83 15.91
N TRP A 131 8.17 7.72 15.38
CA TRP A 131 6.80 7.67 14.88
C TRP A 131 5.73 7.83 15.98
N ASP A 132 6.09 7.59 17.23
CA ASP A 132 5.24 7.65 18.42
C ASP A 132 5.36 8.96 19.20
N LEU A 133 6.27 9.87 18.78
CA LEU A 133 6.51 11.13 19.49
C LEU A 133 5.38 12.16 19.28
N ARG A 134 4.62 12.02 18.21
CA ARG A 134 3.48 12.88 17.89
C ARG A 134 2.25 12.06 17.52
N PRO A 135 1.63 11.42 18.50
CA PRO A 135 0.47 10.56 18.27
C PRO A 135 -0.77 11.30 17.76
N GLU A 136 -0.80 12.63 17.92
CA GLU A 136 -1.85 13.53 17.44
C GLU A 136 -1.74 13.86 15.94
N ASP A 137 -0.59 13.66 15.32
CA ASP A 137 -0.37 13.94 13.89
C ASP A 137 -0.83 12.76 13.02
N ASP A 138 -1.23 13.06 11.79
CA ASP A 138 -1.45 12.05 10.76
C ASP A 138 -0.12 11.41 10.38
N ALA A 139 -0.05 10.08 10.37
CA ALA A 139 1.16 9.33 10.08
C ALA A 139 0.91 8.07 9.24
N ILE A 140 1.88 7.71 8.40
CA ILE A 140 1.89 6.50 7.58
C ILE A 140 3.01 5.60 8.09
N LEU A 141 2.64 4.46 8.67
CA LEU A 141 3.56 3.43 9.12
C LEU A 141 3.55 2.27 8.13
N ILE A 142 4.67 1.99 7.49
CA ILE A 142 4.79 0.90 6.52
C ILE A 142 5.81 -0.09 7.04
N GLY A 143 5.43 -1.35 7.20
CA GLY A 143 6.32 -2.33 7.79
C GLY A 143 6.06 -3.77 7.38
N THR A 144 7.03 -4.63 7.71
CA THR A 144 6.84 -6.07 7.56
C THR A 144 5.88 -6.60 8.61
N GLN A 145 5.18 -7.68 8.27
CA GLN A 145 4.28 -8.35 9.21
C GLN A 145 4.96 -8.71 10.54
N ASP A 146 6.21 -9.15 10.52
CA ASP A 146 6.95 -9.50 11.75
C ASP A 146 7.14 -8.28 12.65
N GLN A 147 7.43 -7.12 12.09
CA GLN A 147 7.63 -5.89 12.85
C GLN A 147 6.31 -5.34 13.38
N LEU A 148 5.27 -5.28 12.57
CA LEU A 148 4.01 -4.66 12.93
C LEU A 148 3.15 -5.58 13.82
N LEU A 149 2.97 -6.86 13.44
CA LEU A 149 2.15 -7.78 14.22
C LEU A 149 2.77 -8.11 15.57
N SER A 150 4.11 -8.22 15.68
CA SER A 150 4.74 -8.46 16.99
C SER A 150 4.49 -7.30 17.95
N ARG A 151 4.49 -6.05 17.47
CA ARG A 151 4.15 -4.87 18.28
C ARG A 151 2.68 -4.87 18.68
N ALA A 152 1.80 -5.19 17.75
CA ALA A 152 0.38 -5.31 18.01
C ALA A 152 0.04 -6.48 18.96
N LEU A 153 0.93 -7.44 19.13
CA LEU A 153 0.85 -8.50 20.13
C LEU A 153 1.54 -8.17 21.47
N ASN A 154 1.90 -6.90 21.67
CA ASN A 154 2.63 -6.44 22.85
C ASN A 154 3.97 -7.21 23.08
N ARG A 155 4.71 -7.48 21.98
CA ARG A 155 5.99 -8.22 22.00
C ARG A 155 7.14 -7.44 21.36
N GLY A 156 6.90 -6.71 20.29
CA GLY A 156 7.85 -5.83 19.62
C GLY A 156 9.18 -6.50 19.25
N TYR A 157 9.29 -7.05 18.04
CA TYR A 157 10.51 -7.66 17.55
C TYR A 157 11.67 -6.65 17.51
N ALA A 158 12.83 -7.05 18.09
CA ALA A 158 14.06 -6.27 18.14
C ALA A 158 13.92 -4.88 18.82
N MET A 159 13.05 -4.75 19.83
CA MET A 159 12.88 -3.52 20.60
C MET A 159 12.86 -3.76 22.11
N SER A 160 13.09 -2.69 22.87
CA SER A 160 13.02 -2.72 24.33
C SER A 160 11.61 -3.07 24.81
N ARG A 161 11.51 -3.98 25.78
CA ARG A 161 10.24 -4.37 26.41
C ARG A 161 9.51 -3.20 27.08
N PHE A 162 10.22 -2.17 27.48
CA PHE A 162 9.60 -0.97 28.09
C PHE A 162 8.77 -0.16 27.10
N ARG A 163 8.98 -0.35 25.80
CA ARG A 163 8.21 0.31 24.73
C ARG A 163 7.04 -0.54 24.21
N TRP A 164 6.97 -1.81 24.55
CA TRP A 164 5.92 -2.70 24.04
C TRP A 164 4.51 -2.17 24.32
N PRO A 165 4.17 -1.71 25.56
CA PRO A 165 2.83 -1.19 25.82
C PRO A 165 2.49 0.06 25.03
N LEU A 166 3.48 0.92 24.75
CA LEU A 166 3.27 2.14 23.96
C LEU A 166 2.94 1.81 22.51
N ASP A 167 3.77 1.00 21.85
CA ASP A 167 3.51 0.57 20.48
C ASP A 167 2.19 -0.20 20.38
N PHE A 168 1.90 -1.07 21.34
CA PHE A 168 0.64 -1.80 21.44
C PHE A 168 -0.56 -0.83 21.50
N ALA A 169 -0.52 0.15 22.41
CA ALA A 169 -1.59 1.10 22.57
C ALA A 169 -1.86 1.92 21.31
N LEU A 170 -0.81 2.44 20.68
CA LEU A 170 -0.92 3.26 19.47
C LEU A 170 -1.37 2.46 18.24
N LEU A 171 -1.00 1.18 18.15
CA LEU A 171 -1.40 0.32 17.05
C LEU A 171 -2.83 -0.25 17.21
N HIS A 172 -3.42 -0.14 18.40
CA HIS A 172 -4.80 -0.56 18.66
C HIS A 172 -5.77 0.61 18.82
N ASN A 173 -5.30 1.86 18.82
CA ASN A 173 -6.15 3.05 18.90
C ASN A 173 -5.79 4.02 17.79
N ASP A 174 -6.79 4.60 17.15
CA ASP A 174 -6.66 5.56 16.07
C ASP A 174 -5.73 5.04 14.93
N ALA A 175 -5.91 3.78 14.56
CA ALA A 175 -5.09 3.08 13.58
C ALA A 175 -5.94 2.40 12.50
N PHE A 176 -5.63 2.67 11.24
CA PHE A 176 -6.20 2.02 10.07
C PHE A 176 -5.19 1.02 9.52
N TRP A 177 -5.43 -0.25 9.78
CA TRP A 177 -4.60 -1.34 9.32
C TRP A 177 -4.94 -1.72 7.89
N VAL A 178 -3.93 -1.76 7.03
CA VAL A 178 -4.00 -2.30 5.67
C VAL A 178 -3.09 -3.52 5.60
N PHE A 179 -3.68 -4.69 5.49
CA PHE A 179 -2.97 -5.96 5.26
C PHE A 179 -2.97 -6.22 3.76
N ASP A 180 -1.85 -5.97 3.12
CA ASP A 180 -1.73 -6.07 1.66
C ASP A 180 -1.00 -7.35 1.23
N GLU A 181 -1.36 -7.88 0.06
CA GLU A 181 -0.90 -9.16 -0.47
C GLU A 181 -1.11 -10.31 0.54
N VAL A 182 -2.31 -10.37 1.13
CA VAL A 182 -2.64 -11.29 2.24
C VAL A 182 -2.42 -12.78 1.90
N GLN A 183 -2.46 -13.16 0.61
CA GLN A 183 -2.16 -14.52 0.17
C GLN A 183 -0.71 -14.95 0.44
N LEU A 184 0.18 -14.00 0.72
CA LEU A 184 1.59 -14.24 1.04
C LEU A 184 1.90 -14.14 2.54
N MET A 185 0.91 -13.81 3.37
CA MET A 185 1.13 -13.53 4.80
C MET A 185 1.28 -14.79 5.68
N GLY A 186 0.87 -15.99 5.18
CA GLY A 186 0.96 -17.21 5.97
C GLY A 186 0.27 -17.07 7.34
N ALA A 187 1.00 -17.31 8.44
CA ALA A 187 0.48 -17.18 9.81
C ALA A 187 0.11 -15.73 10.19
N GLY A 188 0.62 -14.73 9.48
CA GLY A 188 0.27 -13.34 9.72
C GLY A 188 -1.20 -13.02 9.44
N LEU A 189 -1.81 -13.73 8.48
CA LEU A 189 -3.21 -13.52 8.13
C LEU A 189 -4.17 -13.90 9.27
N PRO A 190 -4.18 -15.13 9.81
CA PRO A 190 -5.02 -15.45 10.98
C PRO A 190 -4.67 -14.62 12.21
N THR A 191 -3.39 -14.21 12.40
CA THR A 191 -3.02 -13.29 13.47
C THR A 191 -3.72 -11.94 13.31
N SER A 192 -3.78 -11.40 12.10
CA SER A 192 -4.44 -10.11 11.83
C SER A 192 -5.93 -10.15 12.11
N THR A 193 -6.61 -11.24 11.74
CA THR A 193 -8.05 -11.41 12.00
C THR A 193 -8.35 -11.63 13.48
N GLN A 194 -7.48 -12.34 14.21
CA GLN A 194 -7.61 -12.49 15.68
C GLN A 194 -7.43 -11.15 16.39
N LEU A 195 -6.47 -10.32 15.99
CA LEU A 195 -6.29 -8.98 16.55
C LEU A 195 -7.50 -8.09 16.30
N GLU A 196 -8.13 -8.19 15.11
CA GLU A 196 -9.38 -7.47 14.82
C GLU A 196 -10.52 -7.96 15.73
N ALA A 197 -10.68 -9.28 15.87
CA ALA A 197 -11.68 -9.86 16.78
C ALA A 197 -11.49 -9.42 18.23
N PHE A 198 -10.24 -9.30 18.70
CA PHE A 198 -9.92 -8.79 20.04
C PHE A 198 -10.30 -7.32 20.20
N ARG A 199 -10.01 -6.47 19.22
CA ARG A 199 -10.45 -5.06 19.24
C ARG A 199 -11.98 -4.94 19.35
N GLN A 200 -12.70 -5.74 18.57
CA GLN A 200 -14.17 -5.77 18.61
C GLN A 200 -14.72 -6.35 19.93
N ARG A 201 -14.00 -7.29 20.55
CA ARG A 201 -14.42 -7.92 21.80
C ARG A 201 -14.19 -7.04 23.01
N PHE A 202 -13.01 -6.45 23.11
CA PHE A 202 -12.57 -5.69 24.31
C PHE A 202 -12.84 -4.20 24.17
N GLY A 203 -13.16 -3.73 22.99
CA GLY A 203 -13.27 -2.32 22.68
C GLY A 203 -11.91 -1.65 22.53
N VAL A 204 -11.94 -0.44 22.00
CA VAL A 204 -10.78 0.46 21.82
C VAL A 204 -11.19 1.87 22.20
N ALA A 205 -10.24 2.68 22.70
CA ALA A 205 -10.55 4.06 23.12
C ALA A 205 -10.79 4.98 21.90
N LEU A 206 -10.11 4.74 20.79
CA LEU A 206 -10.27 5.47 19.54
C LEU A 206 -10.46 4.48 18.38
N PRO A 207 -11.15 4.89 17.29
CA PRO A 207 -11.44 4.00 16.17
C PRO A 207 -10.21 3.27 15.66
N CYS A 208 -10.31 1.95 15.54
CA CYS A 208 -9.29 1.11 14.95
C CYS A 208 -9.97 0.08 14.05
N ARG A 209 -9.50 -0.07 12.83
CA ARG A 209 -10.10 -0.99 11.86
C ARG A 209 -9.08 -1.63 10.95
N SER A 210 -9.45 -2.73 10.31
CA SER A 210 -8.63 -3.47 9.37
C SER A 210 -9.24 -3.52 7.98
N LEU A 211 -8.38 -3.48 6.98
CA LEU A 211 -8.68 -3.70 5.56
C LEU A 211 -7.74 -4.79 5.05
N TRP A 212 -8.29 -5.90 4.56
CA TRP A 212 -7.52 -6.97 3.93
C TRP A 212 -7.57 -6.82 2.41
N CYS A 213 -6.38 -6.80 1.78
CA CYS A 213 -6.23 -6.55 0.35
C CYS A 213 -5.55 -7.72 -0.36
N SER A 214 -6.10 -8.12 -1.50
CA SER A 214 -5.53 -9.13 -2.37
C SER A 214 -6.07 -9.01 -3.80
N ALA A 215 -5.40 -9.65 -4.75
CA ALA A 215 -5.96 -9.88 -6.08
C ALA A 215 -6.85 -11.14 -6.13
N THR A 216 -6.72 -12.03 -5.15
CA THR A 216 -7.34 -13.37 -5.13
C THR A 216 -7.64 -13.79 -3.70
N LEU A 217 -8.47 -13.02 -3.00
CA LEU A 217 -8.79 -13.36 -1.62
C LEU A 217 -9.99 -14.32 -1.57
N HIS A 218 -9.80 -15.43 -0.88
CA HIS A 218 -10.93 -16.31 -0.56
C HIS A 218 -11.45 -15.93 0.84
N PRO A 219 -12.73 -15.56 1.02
CA PRO A 219 -13.29 -15.12 2.30
C PRO A 219 -13.05 -16.09 3.48
N ARG A 220 -12.97 -17.40 3.20
CA ARG A 220 -12.65 -18.42 4.21
C ARG A 220 -11.27 -18.27 4.84
N TRP A 221 -10.35 -17.59 4.19
CA TRP A 221 -9.00 -17.35 4.75
C TRP A 221 -9.04 -16.41 5.95
N LEU A 222 -10.08 -15.57 6.04
CA LEU A 222 -10.28 -14.68 7.18
C LEU A 222 -11.03 -15.36 8.35
N ALA A 223 -11.58 -16.54 8.14
CA ALA A 223 -12.39 -17.25 9.12
C ALA A 223 -11.54 -17.89 10.23
N SER A 224 -10.87 -17.07 11.04
CA SER A 224 -10.29 -17.52 12.31
C SER A 224 -11.40 -17.69 13.37
N VAL A 225 -11.10 -18.43 14.44
CA VAL A 225 -12.09 -18.85 15.45
C VAL A 225 -12.93 -17.70 16.00
N ASP A 226 -12.24 -16.63 16.47
CA ASP A 226 -12.97 -15.50 17.08
C ASP A 226 -13.50 -14.52 16.01
N PHE A 227 -12.82 -14.35 14.89
CA PHE A 227 -13.23 -13.42 13.85
C PHE A 227 -14.46 -13.91 13.08
N ALA A 228 -14.53 -15.18 12.75
CA ALA A 228 -15.68 -15.77 12.06
C ALA A 228 -16.99 -15.57 12.83
N ALA A 229 -16.94 -15.63 14.17
CA ALA A 229 -18.10 -15.42 15.03
C ALA A 229 -18.54 -13.94 15.09
N ARG A 230 -17.60 -12.99 14.91
CA ARG A 230 -17.84 -11.55 15.04
C ARG A 230 -18.08 -10.84 13.72
N CYS A 231 -17.50 -11.35 12.64
CA CYS A 231 -17.65 -10.82 11.30
C CYS A 231 -18.03 -11.95 10.33
N PRO A 232 -19.26 -12.49 10.42
CA PRO A 232 -19.69 -13.64 9.61
C PRO A 232 -19.79 -13.30 8.12
N ALA A 233 -19.97 -12.02 7.76
CA ALA A 233 -20.07 -11.53 6.40
C ALA A 233 -19.23 -10.25 6.24
N PRO A 234 -17.91 -10.35 6.05
CA PRO A 234 -17.07 -9.19 5.78
C PRO A 234 -17.54 -8.42 4.54
N GLN A 235 -17.56 -7.10 4.62
CA GLN A 235 -17.91 -6.25 3.49
C GLN A 235 -16.81 -6.34 2.42
N LEU A 236 -17.13 -7.02 1.33
CA LEU A 236 -16.24 -7.21 0.20
C LEU A 236 -16.48 -6.12 -0.85
N ARG A 237 -15.40 -5.47 -1.29
CA ARG A 237 -15.41 -4.59 -2.46
C ARG A 237 -14.54 -5.15 -3.56
N THR A 238 -15.14 -5.28 -4.74
CA THR A 238 -14.51 -5.73 -5.98
C THR A 238 -14.73 -4.67 -7.08
N LEU A 239 -14.25 -4.95 -8.28
CA LEU A 239 -14.64 -4.19 -9.46
C LEU A 239 -16.12 -4.42 -9.76
N ASP A 240 -16.80 -3.37 -10.19
CA ASP A 240 -18.20 -3.43 -10.65
C ASP A 240 -18.34 -3.19 -12.16
N ALA A 241 -19.57 -3.05 -12.62
CA ALA A 241 -19.88 -2.81 -14.04
C ALA A 241 -19.24 -1.51 -14.56
N ALA A 242 -19.20 -0.45 -13.74
CA ALA A 242 -18.59 0.83 -14.15
C ALA A 242 -17.08 0.69 -14.35
N ASP A 243 -16.39 -0.08 -13.49
CA ASP A 243 -14.97 -0.34 -13.65
C ASP A 243 -14.67 -1.15 -14.91
N THR A 244 -15.51 -2.16 -15.20
CA THR A 244 -15.31 -3.06 -16.35
C THR A 244 -15.60 -2.41 -17.69
N THR A 245 -16.16 -1.22 -17.73
CA THR A 245 -16.29 -0.42 -18.96
C THR A 245 -15.10 0.51 -19.22
N PHE A 246 -14.22 0.68 -18.22
CA PHE A 246 -13.07 1.58 -18.34
C PHE A 246 -11.97 0.98 -19.24
N PRO A 247 -11.52 1.65 -20.33
CA PRO A 247 -10.64 1.03 -21.33
C PRO A 247 -9.33 0.48 -20.76
N GLN A 248 -8.73 1.15 -19.77
CA GLN A 248 -7.50 0.71 -19.14
C GLN A 248 -7.71 -0.54 -18.27
N VAL A 249 -8.86 -0.65 -17.61
CA VAL A 249 -9.26 -1.80 -16.80
C VAL A 249 -9.51 -3.00 -17.71
N ILE A 250 -10.31 -2.82 -18.79
CA ILE A 250 -10.59 -3.84 -19.81
C ILE A 250 -9.30 -4.42 -20.37
N ARG A 251 -8.37 -3.56 -20.79
CA ARG A 251 -7.07 -3.98 -21.35
C ARG A 251 -6.29 -4.87 -20.40
N ARG A 252 -6.34 -4.61 -19.08
CA ARG A 252 -5.62 -5.39 -18.07
C ARG A 252 -6.31 -6.69 -17.73
N ILE A 253 -7.63 -6.68 -17.60
CA ILE A 253 -8.42 -7.88 -17.26
C ILE A 253 -8.42 -8.88 -18.41
N HIS A 254 -8.60 -8.41 -19.63
CA HIS A 254 -8.68 -9.26 -20.83
C HIS A 254 -7.36 -9.44 -21.54
N ALA A 255 -6.23 -9.05 -20.92
CA ALA A 255 -4.89 -9.31 -21.49
C ALA A 255 -4.68 -10.81 -21.69
N ALA A 256 -4.57 -11.23 -22.95
CA ALA A 256 -4.31 -12.62 -23.31
C ALA A 256 -2.93 -13.06 -22.79
N LYS A 257 -2.91 -14.07 -21.94
CA LYS A 257 -1.68 -14.71 -21.46
C LYS A 257 -1.62 -16.13 -22.00
N ARG A 258 -0.61 -16.39 -22.82
CA ARG A 258 -0.37 -17.74 -23.32
C ARG A 258 0.58 -18.46 -22.37
N LEU A 259 0.15 -19.60 -21.84
CA LEU A 259 0.98 -20.47 -21.02
C LEU A 259 1.47 -21.64 -21.89
N GLN A 260 2.80 -21.82 -21.96
CA GLN A 260 3.41 -22.94 -22.69
C GLN A 260 4.35 -23.69 -21.72
N PRO A 261 4.15 -24.97 -21.49
CA PRO A 261 5.07 -25.77 -20.69
C PRO A 261 6.39 -25.96 -21.45
N LEU A 262 7.52 -25.77 -20.76
CA LEU A 262 8.86 -26.02 -21.28
C LEU A 262 9.49 -27.20 -20.54
N ALA A 263 9.66 -28.34 -21.22
CA ALA A 263 10.29 -29.55 -20.68
C ALA A 263 11.83 -29.48 -20.74
N ILE A 264 12.45 -28.32 -20.52
CA ILE A 264 13.88 -28.11 -20.61
C ILE A 264 14.52 -28.24 -19.21
N ARG A 265 15.46 -29.20 -19.08
CA ARG A 265 16.16 -29.46 -17.81
C ARG A 265 17.57 -28.86 -17.77
N LYS A 266 18.29 -28.81 -18.89
CA LYS A 266 19.67 -28.32 -18.95
C LYS A 266 19.72 -26.81 -19.09
N THR A 267 20.56 -26.14 -18.29
CA THR A 267 20.74 -24.68 -18.31
C THR A 267 21.14 -24.15 -19.69
N LYS A 268 22.00 -24.91 -20.44
CA LYS A 268 22.45 -24.52 -21.79
C LYS A 268 21.29 -24.50 -22.80
N ASP A 269 20.44 -25.53 -22.76
CA ASP A 269 19.28 -25.63 -23.66
C ASP A 269 18.22 -24.57 -23.33
N LEU A 270 18.06 -24.28 -22.04
CA LEU A 270 17.19 -23.20 -21.58
C LEU A 270 17.68 -21.81 -22.05
N ALA A 271 18.99 -21.56 -21.96
CA ALA A 271 19.57 -20.32 -22.46
C ALA A 271 19.34 -20.16 -23.97
N ALA A 272 19.55 -21.22 -24.76
CA ALA A 272 19.29 -21.22 -26.20
C ALA A 272 17.80 -20.95 -26.52
N SER A 273 16.87 -21.55 -25.75
CA SER A 273 15.44 -21.33 -25.92
C SER A 273 15.06 -19.88 -25.59
N ILE A 274 15.59 -19.29 -24.51
CA ILE A 274 15.34 -17.90 -24.12
C ILE A 274 15.79 -16.94 -25.23
N LEU A 275 17.01 -17.15 -25.78
CA LEU A 275 17.54 -16.30 -26.85
C LEU A 275 16.73 -16.42 -28.14
N LYS A 276 16.22 -17.62 -28.44
CA LYS A 276 15.36 -17.86 -29.60
C LYS A 276 13.99 -17.15 -29.48
N GLU A 277 13.41 -17.14 -28.30
CA GLU A 277 12.08 -16.53 -28.03
C GLU A 277 12.15 -15.02 -27.80
N HIS A 278 13.33 -14.51 -27.44
CA HIS A 278 13.51 -13.07 -27.21
C HIS A 278 13.30 -12.27 -28.50
N ARG A 279 12.49 -11.20 -28.39
CA ARG A 279 12.24 -10.28 -29.50
C ARG A 279 12.93 -8.95 -29.26
N PRO A 280 13.64 -8.38 -30.20
CA PRO A 280 14.23 -7.04 -30.10
C PRO A 280 13.17 -5.99 -29.65
N GLY A 281 13.55 -5.08 -28.78
CA GLY A 281 12.65 -4.05 -28.26
C GLY A 281 11.67 -4.53 -27.18
N THR A 282 11.79 -5.78 -26.72
CA THR A 282 10.96 -6.33 -25.63
C THR A 282 11.80 -6.69 -24.41
N LEU A 283 11.15 -6.77 -23.24
CA LEU A 283 11.75 -7.29 -22.00
C LEU A 283 11.39 -8.77 -21.85
N THR A 284 12.41 -9.63 -21.71
CA THR A 284 12.23 -11.05 -21.34
C THR A 284 12.59 -11.22 -19.86
N LEU A 285 11.60 -11.52 -19.02
CA LEU A 285 11.80 -11.79 -17.61
C LEU A 285 11.94 -13.29 -17.35
N VAL A 286 13.07 -13.72 -16.78
CA VAL A 286 13.34 -15.12 -16.42
C VAL A 286 13.40 -15.25 -14.90
N ILE A 287 12.49 -16.03 -14.33
CA ILE A 287 12.40 -16.25 -12.89
C ILE A 287 12.95 -17.63 -12.51
N ARG A 288 13.85 -17.67 -11.54
CA ARG A 288 14.43 -18.90 -10.99
C ARG A 288 14.25 -18.97 -9.49
N ASN A 289 13.92 -20.13 -8.95
CA ASN A 289 13.66 -20.31 -7.53
C ASN A 289 14.94 -20.27 -6.67
N ARG A 290 16.10 -20.61 -7.23
CA ARG A 290 17.38 -20.62 -6.52
C ARG A 290 18.35 -19.62 -7.12
N VAL A 291 19.07 -18.91 -6.24
CA VAL A 291 20.10 -17.93 -6.64
C VAL A 291 21.15 -18.57 -7.54
N LYS A 292 21.62 -19.78 -7.20
CA LYS A 292 22.60 -20.52 -8.01
C LYS A 292 22.11 -20.70 -9.44
N ASP A 293 20.88 -21.15 -9.63
CA ASP A 293 20.32 -21.40 -10.97
C ASP A 293 20.19 -20.10 -11.79
N ALA A 294 19.88 -18.97 -11.12
CA ALA A 294 19.83 -17.67 -11.77
C ALA A 294 21.23 -17.20 -12.21
N VAL A 295 22.25 -17.36 -11.35
CA VAL A 295 23.64 -17.01 -11.65
C VAL A 295 24.21 -17.88 -12.76
N ASP A 296 24.00 -19.21 -12.72
CA ASP A 296 24.48 -20.15 -13.73
C ASP A 296 23.85 -19.87 -15.10
N LEU A 297 22.55 -19.55 -15.14
CA LEU A 297 21.86 -19.19 -16.37
C LEU A 297 22.35 -17.85 -16.92
N PHE A 298 22.52 -16.84 -16.07
CA PHE A 298 23.09 -15.56 -16.47
C PHE A 298 24.50 -15.70 -17.06
N ALA A 299 25.36 -16.46 -16.39
CA ALA A 299 26.71 -16.73 -16.89
C ALA A 299 26.71 -17.49 -18.24
N THR A 300 25.72 -18.36 -18.46
CA THR A 300 25.55 -19.07 -19.71
C THR A 300 25.07 -18.14 -20.84
N LEU A 301 24.08 -17.30 -20.57
CA LEU A 301 23.58 -16.31 -21.52
C LEU A 301 24.66 -15.28 -21.89
N LYS A 302 25.46 -14.82 -20.92
CA LYS A 302 26.55 -13.85 -21.16
C LYS A 302 27.64 -14.33 -22.10
N LYS A 303 27.80 -15.66 -22.26
CA LYS A 303 28.78 -16.25 -23.22
C LYS A 303 28.34 -16.14 -24.67
N ASP A 304 27.08 -15.95 -24.94
CA ASP A 304 26.57 -15.81 -26.30
C ASP A 304 26.74 -14.34 -26.77
N LYS A 305 27.48 -14.18 -27.86
CA LYS A 305 27.75 -12.86 -28.46
C LYS A 305 26.51 -12.16 -29.01
N LYS A 306 25.42 -12.89 -29.23
CA LYS A 306 24.13 -12.37 -29.71
C LYS A 306 23.16 -12.09 -28.57
N ALA A 307 23.57 -12.30 -27.30
CA ALA A 307 22.71 -12.01 -26.17
C ALA A 307 22.39 -10.52 -26.09
N PRO A 308 21.13 -10.12 -25.84
CA PRO A 308 20.76 -8.73 -25.57
C PRO A 308 21.39 -8.26 -24.26
N PRO A 309 21.28 -6.97 -23.91
CA PRO A 309 21.69 -6.51 -22.58
C PRO A 309 21.05 -7.35 -21.48
N LEU A 310 21.86 -7.87 -20.56
CA LEU A 310 21.45 -8.79 -19.52
C LEU A 310 21.53 -8.11 -18.15
N CYS A 311 20.50 -8.28 -17.35
CA CYS A 311 20.46 -7.85 -15.96
C CYS A 311 20.25 -9.08 -15.05
N LEU A 312 21.03 -9.22 -13.98
CA LEU A 312 20.86 -10.23 -12.94
C LEU A 312 20.41 -9.57 -11.65
N LEU A 313 19.32 -10.08 -11.07
CA LEU A 313 18.82 -9.64 -9.78
C LEU A 313 18.49 -10.86 -8.91
N HIS A 314 18.94 -10.87 -7.64
CA HIS A 314 18.62 -11.93 -6.68
C HIS A 314 18.67 -11.44 -5.23
N SER A 315 18.21 -12.28 -4.29
CA SER A 315 18.06 -11.94 -2.87
C SER A 315 19.36 -11.63 -2.12
N ARG A 316 20.54 -12.00 -2.67
CA ARG A 316 21.84 -11.73 -2.05
C ARG A 316 22.45 -10.38 -2.42
N PHE A 317 21.81 -9.59 -3.28
CA PHE A 317 22.22 -8.21 -3.53
C PHE A 317 21.94 -7.36 -2.30
N ARG A 318 22.89 -6.47 -1.95
CA ARG A 318 22.62 -5.42 -0.96
C ARG A 318 21.54 -4.47 -1.49
N PRO A 319 20.76 -3.81 -0.62
CA PRO A 319 19.70 -2.89 -1.06
C PRO A 319 20.20 -1.82 -2.04
N ALA A 320 21.36 -1.20 -1.77
CA ALA A 320 21.95 -0.18 -2.64
C ALA A 320 22.36 -0.72 -4.02
N ASP A 321 22.89 -1.96 -4.07
CA ASP A 321 23.28 -2.59 -5.35
C ASP A 321 22.04 -2.97 -6.17
N ARG A 322 20.98 -3.43 -5.49
CA ARG A 322 19.70 -3.74 -6.14
C ARG A 322 19.04 -2.48 -6.71
N GLY A 323 19.09 -1.35 -5.99
CA GLY A 323 18.61 -0.06 -6.50
C GLY A 323 19.28 0.31 -7.82
N ARG A 324 20.62 0.31 -7.84
CA ARG A 324 21.41 0.62 -9.04
C ARG A 324 21.16 -0.28 -10.26
N VAL A 325 20.75 -1.53 -10.03
CA VAL A 325 20.43 -2.48 -11.08
C VAL A 325 19.04 -2.26 -11.67
N LEU A 326 18.14 -1.62 -10.91
CA LEU A 326 16.75 -1.35 -11.32
C LEU A 326 16.55 0.05 -11.92
N GLU A 327 17.51 0.96 -11.74
CA GLU A 327 17.65 2.24 -12.45
C GLU A 327 18.22 2.04 -13.85
#